data_505b0075261a806f0f1e275521e2f5b6
#
_entry.id   505b0075261a806f0f1e275521e2f5b6
#
_cell.length_a   1.000
_cell.length_b   1.000
_cell.length_c   1.000
_cell.angle_alpha   90.00
_cell.angle_beta   90.00
_cell.angle_gamma   90.00
#
_symmetry.space_group_name_H-M   'P 1'
#
loop_
_entity.id
_entity.type
_entity.pdbx_description
1 polymer ?
#
loop_
_entity_poly.entity_id
_entity_poly.type
_entity_poly.pdbx_seq_one_letter_code
_entity_poly.pdbx_strand_id
1 'polypeptide(L)'
;MKLDKQVWILAGGRLLLQFGTGFTLFYAPLFFVNQLGFSPTMVGIALGSASISGIVGRFLGGSWSDSPSWGRKKVLLLSAAISCLADVFLAGTYDYNTLLIGNLLMGLGIGFYWPPAEAMVADLTTRDQRNFAFALSRLGDSIGLGFGVAFGGVLIAVTGSYRLLFVIDGISFLVFYAIIYGAISDSGQKVLEKQTFWQGWGKTVKDYNLWIFCVVNVMFTTYVMQIQTTLPLYFTNFAVNPDDFTITRISSLFSLHIAFAAVFQLPIVKVINRLTHIQGLILSFLFWGVGFILIWWAGNSPDFAFLIAILAVLISAIALATYNPTASGFIVDLAPPSLRGIYFAINSQCWAIGNLIGPPLGGFVLDSGASYAHNFWLFSSASVFCGILILFILQNNINDGELTIDN
;
A
#
# COMPACT_ATOMS: atom_id res chain seq x y z
N MET A 1 10.48 27.35 -9.05
CA MET A 1 9.24 27.36 -8.23
C MET A 1 9.66 27.18 -6.77
N LYS A 2 9.45 28.18 -5.90
CA LYS A 2 9.82 28.04 -4.47
C LYS A 2 8.61 27.50 -3.72
N LEU A 3 8.69 26.25 -3.21
CA LEU A 3 7.71 25.70 -2.28
C LEU A 3 7.92 26.28 -0.87
N ASP A 4 6.85 26.33 -0.09
CA ASP A 4 6.91 26.66 1.33
C ASP A 4 7.84 25.67 2.07
N LYS A 5 8.59 26.17 3.06
CA LYS A 5 9.49 25.37 3.88
C LYS A 5 8.75 24.20 4.58
N GLN A 6 7.50 24.42 4.97
CA GLN A 6 6.68 23.39 5.62
C GLN A 6 6.37 22.22 4.68
N VAL A 7 6.26 22.44 3.36
CA VAL A 7 6.06 21.35 2.39
C VAL A 7 7.28 20.42 2.34
N TRP A 8 8.50 21.00 2.37
CA TRP A 8 9.73 20.21 2.46
C TRP A 8 9.85 19.43 3.76
N ILE A 9 9.42 20.03 4.88
CA ILE A 9 9.39 19.37 6.19
C ILE A 9 8.39 18.20 6.18
N LEU A 10 7.21 18.39 5.59
CA LEU A 10 6.22 17.31 5.44
C LEU A 10 6.76 16.19 4.55
N ALA A 11 7.39 16.50 3.42
CA ALA A 11 7.99 15.50 2.54
C ALA A 11 9.12 14.71 3.24
N GLY A 12 9.99 15.41 4.01
CA GLY A 12 11.01 14.77 4.83
C GLY A 12 10.43 13.91 5.97
N GLY A 13 9.34 14.37 6.59
CA GLY A 13 8.60 13.58 7.57
C GLY A 13 7.99 12.32 6.98
N ARG A 14 7.44 12.39 5.76
CA ARG A 14 6.92 11.22 5.02
C ARG A 14 8.03 10.21 4.71
N LEU A 15 9.19 10.68 4.27
CA LEU A 15 10.36 9.82 4.05
C LEU A 15 10.72 9.06 5.32
N LEU A 16 10.78 9.76 6.47
CA LEU A 16 11.09 9.15 7.76
C LEU A 16 10.05 8.10 8.18
N LEU A 17 8.77 8.41 8.04
CA LEU A 17 7.68 7.48 8.36
C LEU A 17 7.74 6.23 7.48
N GLN A 18 7.94 6.41 6.18
CA GLN A 18 8.01 5.29 5.25
C GLN A 18 9.28 4.47 5.42
N PHE A 19 10.36 5.08 5.92
CA PHE A 19 11.56 4.35 6.32
C PHE A 19 11.26 3.36 7.44
N GLY A 20 10.55 3.79 8.50
CA GLY A 20 10.09 2.91 9.56
C GLY A 20 9.07 1.87 9.08
N THR A 21 8.08 2.28 8.28
CA THR A 21 7.11 1.37 7.65
C THR A 21 7.79 0.26 6.85
N GLY A 22 8.92 0.54 6.18
CA GLY A 22 9.69 -0.47 5.46
C GLY A 22 10.23 -1.58 6.37
N PHE A 23 10.51 -1.28 7.64
CA PHE A 23 10.88 -2.29 8.61
C PHE A 23 9.70 -3.21 8.96
N THR A 24 8.58 -2.60 9.34
CA THR A 24 7.45 -3.33 9.92
C THR A 24 6.66 -4.09 8.86
N LEU A 25 6.32 -3.45 7.76
CA LEU A 25 5.51 -4.04 6.70
C LEU A 25 6.13 -5.34 6.14
N PHE A 26 7.44 -5.35 5.97
CA PHE A 26 8.14 -6.42 5.28
C PHE A 26 8.64 -7.51 6.21
N TYR A 27 9.20 -7.11 7.37
CA TYR A 27 9.81 -8.06 8.29
C TYR A 27 8.86 -8.58 9.37
N ALA A 28 7.70 -7.93 9.58
CA ALA A 28 6.71 -8.38 10.55
C ALA A 28 6.25 -9.83 10.30
N PRO A 29 5.87 -10.23 9.06
CA PRO A 29 5.49 -11.63 8.80
C PRO A 29 6.61 -12.61 9.18
N LEU A 30 7.85 -12.31 8.78
CA LEU A 30 9.01 -13.15 9.06
C LEU A 30 9.29 -13.25 10.56
N PHE A 31 9.20 -12.14 11.29
CA PHE A 31 9.41 -12.11 12.73
C PHE A 31 8.37 -12.94 13.47
N PHE A 32 7.09 -12.67 13.22
CA PHE A 32 6.00 -13.30 13.97
C PHE A 32 5.86 -14.79 13.64
N VAL A 33 6.09 -15.20 12.40
CA VAL A 33 6.04 -16.61 12.02
C VAL A 33 7.32 -17.33 12.41
N ASN A 34 8.49 -16.88 11.94
CA ASN A 34 9.72 -17.66 12.03
C ASN A 34 10.44 -17.53 13.39
N GLN A 35 10.24 -16.41 14.12
CA GLN A 35 10.90 -16.19 15.41
C GLN A 35 9.96 -16.46 16.60
N LEU A 36 8.67 -16.08 16.49
CA LEU A 36 7.71 -16.26 17.58
C LEU A 36 6.85 -17.52 17.42
N GLY A 37 6.89 -18.19 16.26
CA GLY A 37 6.20 -19.44 16.01
C GLY A 37 4.67 -19.31 15.85
N PHE A 38 4.15 -18.11 15.57
CA PHE A 38 2.75 -17.97 15.23
C PHE A 38 2.46 -18.58 13.86
N SER A 39 1.26 -19.15 13.68
CA SER A 39 0.90 -19.64 12.36
C SER A 39 0.78 -18.49 11.35
N PRO A 40 1.16 -18.70 10.08
CA PRO A 40 0.99 -17.73 8.99
C PRO A 40 -0.44 -17.15 8.92
N THR A 41 -1.48 -17.96 9.15
CA THR A 41 -2.88 -17.51 9.21
C THR A 41 -3.10 -16.51 10.35
N MET A 42 -2.64 -16.79 11.56
CA MET A 42 -2.78 -15.90 12.71
C MET A 42 -2.10 -14.56 12.44
N VAL A 43 -0.89 -14.59 11.89
CA VAL A 43 -0.14 -13.36 11.51
C VAL A 43 -0.87 -12.60 10.42
N GLY A 44 -1.36 -13.31 9.40
CA GLY A 44 -2.14 -12.71 8.31
C GLY A 44 -3.39 -11.99 8.80
N ILE A 45 -4.16 -12.63 9.72
CA ILE A 45 -5.35 -12.01 10.33
C ILE A 45 -4.97 -10.77 11.15
N ALA A 46 -3.90 -10.84 11.93
CA ALA A 46 -3.43 -9.71 12.72
C ALA A 46 -3.01 -8.53 11.83
N LEU A 47 -2.24 -8.77 10.77
CA LEU A 47 -1.85 -7.75 9.79
C LEU A 47 -3.07 -7.18 9.06
N GLY A 48 -4.00 -8.03 8.61
CA GLY A 48 -5.24 -7.62 7.96
C GLY A 48 -6.15 -6.78 8.86
N SER A 49 -6.17 -7.06 10.17
CA SER A 49 -6.99 -6.32 11.16
C SER A 49 -6.64 -4.83 11.23
N ALA A 50 -5.40 -4.45 10.92
CA ALA A 50 -4.97 -3.07 10.82
C ALA A 50 -5.79 -2.27 9.79
N SER A 51 -6.34 -2.92 8.76
CA SER A 51 -7.19 -2.25 7.77
C SER A 51 -8.54 -1.85 8.34
N ILE A 52 -9.10 -2.65 9.24
CA ILE A 52 -10.39 -2.37 9.88
C ILE A 52 -10.27 -1.09 10.72
N SER A 53 -9.29 -1.06 11.61
CA SER A 53 -9.02 0.12 12.44
C SER A 53 -8.55 1.32 11.60
N GLY A 54 -7.83 1.06 10.50
CA GLY A 54 -7.38 2.08 9.54
C GLY A 54 -8.53 2.77 8.83
N ILE A 55 -9.60 2.07 8.47
CA ILE A 55 -10.84 2.66 7.92
C ILE A 55 -11.46 3.61 8.93
N VAL A 56 -11.61 3.15 10.19
CA VAL A 56 -12.12 3.98 11.29
C VAL A 56 -11.23 5.21 11.51
N GLY A 57 -9.91 5.00 11.53
CA GLY A 57 -8.93 6.07 11.69
C GLY A 57 -9.00 7.13 10.58
N ARG A 58 -9.17 6.73 9.32
CA ARG A 58 -9.33 7.66 8.18
C ARG A 58 -10.60 8.47 8.28
N PHE A 59 -11.71 7.84 8.67
CA PHE A 59 -12.98 8.53 8.86
C PHE A 59 -12.91 9.56 9.97
N LEU A 60 -12.41 9.17 11.15
CA LEU A 60 -12.25 10.06 12.28
C LEU A 60 -11.17 11.13 12.02
N GLY A 61 -10.04 10.73 11.43
CA GLY A 61 -8.93 11.62 11.09
C GLY A 61 -9.34 12.71 10.10
N GLY A 62 -10.09 12.36 9.06
CA GLY A 62 -10.67 13.33 8.15
C GLY A 62 -11.62 14.30 8.86
N SER A 63 -12.58 13.77 9.64
CA SER A 63 -13.56 14.59 10.35
C SER A 63 -12.94 15.52 11.40
N TRP A 64 -11.95 15.02 12.15
CA TRP A 64 -11.28 15.81 13.18
C TRP A 64 -10.29 16.81 12.60
N SER A 65 -9.64 16.49 11.48
CA SER A 65 -8.73 17.42 10.81
C SER A 65 -9.45 18.67 10.28
N ASP A 66 -10.73 18.52 9.93
CA ASP A 66 -11.57 19.62 9.45
C ASP A 66 -12.33 20.33 10.60
N SER A 67 -12.18 19.86 11.85
CA SER A 67 -12.83 20.45 13.00
C SER A 67 -12.06 21.68 13.54
N PRO A 68 -12.74 22.78 13.88
CA PRO A 68 -12.09 23.95 14.47
C PRO A 68 -11.39 23.69 15.80
N SER A 69 -11.81 22.67 16.56
CA SER A 69 -11.27 22.34 17.88
C SER A 69 -10.00 21.48 17.81
N TRP A 70 -9.87 20.63 16.77
CA TRP A 70 -8.73 19.73 16.59
C TRP A 70 -7.74 20.27 15.57
N GLY A 71 -8.13 20.42 14.33
CA GLY A 71 -7.25 20.86 13.25
C GLY A 71 -6.26 19.78 12.79
N ARG A 72 -5.60 20.02 11.65
CA ARG A 72 -4.74 19.05 10.97
C ARG A 72 -3.51 18.66 11.76
N LYS A 73 -2.86 19.66 12.38
CA LYS A 73 -1.65 19.45 13.19
C LYS A 73 -1.89 18.50 14.36
N LYS A 74 -2.97 18.70 15.13
CA LYS A 74 -3.28 17.86 16.30
C LYS A 74 -3.60 16.42 15.90
N VAL A 75 -4.29 16.22 14.76
CA VAL A 75 -4.60 14.87 14.27
C VAL A 75 -3.33 14.16 13.81
N LEU A 76 -2.37 14.84 13.15
CA LEU A 76 -1.07 14.28 12.82
C LEU A 76 -0.25 13.91 14.07
N LEU A 77 -0.26 14.73 15.09
CA LEU A 77 0.40 14.43 16.38
C LEU A 77 -0.24 13.20 17.05
N LEU A 78 -1.57 13.11 17.06
CA LEU A 78 -2.29 11.95 17.57
C LEU A 78 -1.94 10.67 16.78
N SER A 79 -1.89 10.75 15.44
CA SER A 79 -1.47 9.66 14.58
C SER A 79 -0.09 9.13 14.98
N ALA A 80 0.91 10.01 15.09
CA ALA A 80 2.26 9.64 15.47
C ALA A 80 2.33 9.00 16.87
N ALA A 81 1.57 9.54 17.85
CA ALA A 81 1.53 8.99 19.19
C ALA A 81 0.90 7.59 19.23
N ILE A 82 -0.20 7.37 18.50
CA ILE A 82 -0.85 6.04 18.42
C ILE A 82 0.06 5.04 17.70
N SER A 83 0.72 5.44 16.61
CA SER A 83 1.64 4.55 15.88
C SER A 83 2.87 4.20 16.71
N CYS A 84 3.43 5.15 17.44
CA CYS A 84 4.52 4.87 18.40
C CYS A 84 4.07 3.87 19.49
N LEU A 85 2.87 4.04 20.03
CA LEU A 85 2.30 3.09 21.00
C LEU A 85 2.10 1.70 20.38
N ALA A 86 1.67 1.63 19.13
CA ALA A 86 1.54 0.37 18.40
C ALA A 86 2.87 -0.37 18.31
N ASP A 87 3.97 0.33 18.03
CA ASP A 87 5.30 -0.28 17.96
C ASP A 87 5.79 -0.77 19.32
N VAL A 88 5.42 -0.13 20.43
CA VAL A 88 5.69 -0.66 21.77
C VAL A 88 5.02 -2.02 21.96
N PHE A 89 3.75 -2.19 21.54
CA PHE A 89 3.06 -3.47 21.57
C PHE A 89 3.71 -4.48 20.63
N LEU A 90 4.04 -4.10 19.39
CA LEU A 90 4.64 -4.99 18.40
C LEU A 90 6.04 -5.45 18.81
N ALA A 91 6.88 -4.54 19.32
CA ALA A 91 8.18 -4.89 19.87
C ALA A 91 8.08 -5.80 21.10
N GLY A 92 7.08 -5.56 21.95
CA GLY A 92 6.80 -6.35 23.15
C GLY A 92 5.96 -7.60 22.93
N THR A 93 5.67 -7.99 21.69
CA THR A 93 4.80 -9.14 21.39
C THR A 93 5.43 -10.46 21.84
N TYR A 94 4.66 -11.23 22.63
CA TYR A 94 4.93 -12.62 22.99
C TYR A 94 3.69 -13.51 22.82
N ASP A 95 2.49 -12.93 22.71
CA ASP A 95 1.22 -13.61 22.55
C ASP A 95 0.39 -12.98 21.41
N TYR A 96 -0.63 -13.72 20.97
CA TYR A 96 -1.46 -13.30 19.83
C TYR A 96 -2.29 -12.04 20.14
N ASN A 97 -2.75 -11.86 21.37
CA ASN A 97 -3.56 -10.69 21.73
C ASN A 97 -2.73 -9.40 21.61
N THR A 98 -1.49 -9.44 22.09
CA THR A 98 -0.55 -8.32 21.97
C THR A 98 -0.24 -7.99 20.50
N LEU A 99 -0.06 -9.03 19.65
CA LEU A 99 0.10 -8.87 18.21
C LEU A 99 -1.12 -8.19 17.58
N LEU A 100 -2.32 -8.64 17.91
CA LEU A 100 -3.57 -8.12 17.38
C LEU A 100 -3.79 -6.66 17.81
N ILE A 101 -3.59 -6.36 19.10
CA ILE A 101 -3.70 -4.98 19.63
C ILE A 101 -2.69 -4.06 18.94
N GLY A 102 -1.42 -4.48 18.80
CA GLY A 102 -0.41 -3.71 18.11
C GLY A 102 -0.79 -3.37 16.67
N ASN A 103 -1.30 -4.35 15.92
CA ASN A 103 -1.75 -4.13 14.55
C ASN A 103 -3.00 -3.23 14.46
N LEU A 104 -3.98 -3.40 15.36
CA LEU A 104 -5.15 -2.53 15.42
C LEU A 104 -4.75 -1.08 15.75
N LEU A 105 -3.84 -0.87 16.68
CA LEU A 105 -3.31 0.47 16.98
C LEU A 105 -2.53 1.04 15.79
N MET A 106 -1.68 0.25 15.14
CA MET A 106 -0.93 0.69 13.96
C MET A 106 -1.88 1.11 12.83
N GLY A 107 -2.90 0.30 12.55
CA GLY A 107 -3.92 0.64 11.55
C GLY A 107 -4.65 1.93 11.87
N LEU A 108 -5.05 2.11 13.14
CA LEU A 108 -5.70 3.34 13.61
C LEU A 108 -4.78 4.56 13.43
N GLY A 109 -3.51 4.46 13.84
CA GLY A 109 -2.51 5.52 13.69
C GLY A 109 -2.29 5.92 12.23
N ILE A 110 -2.08 4.96 11.35
CA ILE A 110 -1.94 5.18 9.91
C ILE A 110 -3.23 5.77 9.31
N GLY A 111 -4.39 5.33 9.79
CA GLY A 111 -5.68 5.89 9.38
C GLY A 111 -5.81 7.36 9.72
N PHE A 112 -5.41 7.78 10.90
CA PHE A 112 -5.37 9.19 11.30
C PHE A 112 -4.35 10.02 10.53
N TYR A 113 -3.31 9.41 9.97
CA TYR A 113 -2.23 10.10 9.27
C TYR A 113 -2.64 10.65 7.89
N TRP A 114 -3.22 9.80 7.04
CA TRP A 114 -3.38 10.11 5.62
C TRP A 114 -4.25 11.34 5.31
N PRO A 115 -5.47 11.49 5.88
CA PRO A 115 -6.33 12.63 5.53
C PRO A 115 -5.71 13.99 5.87
N PRO A 116 -5.22 14.23 7.09
CA PRO A 116 -4.62 15.52 7.41
C PRO A 116 -3.29 15.78 6.70
N ALA A 117 -2.49 14.75 6.42
CA ALA A 117 -1.22 14.91 5.72
C ALA A 117 -1.43 15.39 4.28
N GLU A 118 -2.33 14.76 3.54
CA GLU A 118 -2.67 15.16 2.16
C GLU A 118 -3.33 16.55 2.13
N ALA A 119 -4.24 16.80 3.07
CA ALA A 119 -4.91 18.09 3.17
C ALA A 119 -3.94 19.22 3.51
N MET A 120 -2.95 19.00 4.40
CA MET A 120 -1.96 20.01 4.78
C MET A 120 -1.03 20.36 3.60
N VAL A 121 -0.62 19.38 2.79
CA VAL A 121 0.14 19.64 1.55
C VAL A 121 -0.70 20.50 0.60
N ALA A 122 -2.00 20.23 0.45
CA ALA A 122 -2.89 21.01 -0.41
C ALA A 122 -3.07 22.44 0.08
N ASP A 123 -3.13 22.68 1.41
CA ASP A 123 -3.27 24.03 1.98
C ASP A 123 -2.02 24.89 1.86
N LEU A 124 -0.86 24.28 1.98
CA LEU A 124 0.43 24.97 1.94
C LEU A 124 0.89 25.26 0.49
N THR A 125 0.11 24.84 -0.51
CA THR A 125 0.48 24.96 -1.93
C THR A 125 -0.57 25.68 -2.74
N THR A 126 -0.11 26.52 -3.68
CA THR A 126 -0.97 27.08 -4.72
C THR A 126 -1.38 25.99 -5.72
N ARG A 127 -2.41 26.27 -6.53
CA ARG A 127 -2.92 25.31 -7.53
C ARG A 127 -1.82 24.81 -8.48
N ASP A 128 -0.91 25.70 -8.90
CA ASP A 128 0.20 25.37 -9.81
C ASP A 128 1.34 24.59 -9.14
N GLN A 129 1.50 24.74 -7.83
CA GLN A 129 2.53 24.05 -7.04
C GLN A 129 2.10 22.67 -6.56
N ARG A 130 0.79 22.43 -6.50
CA ARG A 130 0.20 21.26 -5.84
C ARG A 130 0.67 19.94 -6.41
N ASN A 131 0.70 19.82 -7.75
CA ASN A 131 1.16 18.60 -8.41
C ASN A 131 2.61 18.27 -8.08
N PHE A 132 3.48 19.29 -8.04
CA PHE A 132 4.88 19.11 -7.70
C PHE A 132 5.07 18.72 -6.21
N ALA A 133 4.30 19.32 -5.30
CA ALA A 133 4.35 19.01 -3.88
C ALA A 133 3.88 17.58 -3.58
N PHE A 134 2.81 17.11 -4.22
CA PHE A 134 2.39 15.72 -4.12
C PHE A 134 3.40 14.74 -4.73
N ALA A 135 4.01 15.09 -5.87
CA ALA A 135 5.07 14.27 -6.47
C ALA A 135 6.28 14.15 -5.53
N LEU A 136 6.69 15.27 -4.91
CA LEU A 136 7.77 15.28 -3.90
C LEU A 136 7.44 14.41 -2.69
N SER A 137 6.20 14.48 -2.20
CA SER A 137 5.73 13.64 -1.10
C SER A 137 5.77 12.15 -1.47
N ARG A 138 5.31 11.78 -2.67
CA ARG A 138 5.37 10.40 -3.17
C ARG A 138 6.80 9.90 -3.37
N LEU A 139 7.70 10.78 -3.79
CA LEU A 139 9.13 10.45 -3.88
C LEU A 139 9.71 10.15 -2.50
N GLY A 140 9.36 10.97 -1.49
CA GLY A 140 9.71 10.69 -0.10
C GLY A 140 9.21 9.33 0.39
N ASP A 141 7.95 8.98 0.09
CA ASP A 141 7.37 7.68 0.42
C ASP A 141 8.19 6.52 -0.20
N SER A 142 8.48 6.59 -1.50
CA SER A 142 9.17 5.51 -2.22
C SER A 142 10.62 5.34 -1.75
N ILE A 143 11.34 6.46 -1.57
CA ILE A 143 12.72 6.46 -1.08
C ILE A 143 12.75 5.92 0.36
N GLY A 144 11.89 6.42 1.24
CA GLY A 144 11.80 5.97 2.63
C GLY A 144 11.57 4.47 2.72
N LEU A 145 10.53 3.97 2.04
CA LEU A 145 10.17 2.55 2.04
C LEU A 145 11.32 1.66 1.52
N GLY A 146 11.93 2.02 0.39
CA GLY A 146 13.03 1.25 -0.20
C GLY A 146 14.26 1.18 0.71
N PHE A 147 14.68 2.31 1.26
CA PHE A 147 15.80 2.34 2.21
C PHE A 147 15.46 1.63 3.52
N GLY A 148 14.21 1.73 4.01
CA GLY A 148 13.75 1.01 5.19
C GLY A 148 13.90 -0.50 5.02
N VAL A 149 13.40 -1.05 3.92
CA VAL A 149 13.53 -2.49 3.64
C VAL A 149 15.01 -2.90 3.56
N ALA A 150 15.85 -2.16 2.80
CA ALA A 150 17.27 -2.48 2.66
C ALA A 150 18.01 -2.42 4.00
N PHE A 151 17.81 -1.36 4.77
CA PHE A 151 18.47 -1.17 6.06
C PHE A 151 17.98 -2.17 7.10
N GLY A 152 16.68 -2.51 7.09
CA GLY A 152 16.11 -3.53 7.96
C GLY A 152 16.77 -4.89 7.78
N GLY A 153 17.02 -5.30 6.53
CA GLY A 153 17.75 -6.55 6.24
C GLY A 153 19.17 -6.56 6.77
N VAL A 154 19.90 -5.46 6.58
CA VAL A 154 21.26 -5.31 7.13
C VAL A 154 21.23 -5.33 8.65
N LEU A 155 20.30 -4.61 9.28
CA LEU A 155 20.16 -4.55 10.73
C LEU A 155 19.92 -5.95 11.33
N ILE A 156 19.01 -6.73 10.74
CA ILE A 156 18.76 -8.10 11.18
C ILE A 156 20.00 -8.98 10.98
N ALA A 157 20.66 -8.87 9.82
CA ALA A 157 21.85 -9.67 9.53
C ALA A 157 23.00 -9.42 10.53
N VAL A 158 23.16 -8.16 10.97
CA VAL A 158 24.23 -7.76 11.92
C VAL A 158 23.85 -8.05 13.37
N THR A 159 22.59 -7.79 13.76
CA THR A 159 22.17 -7.85 15.18
C THR A 159 21.45 -9.13 15.55
N GLY A 160 20.90 -9.87 14.58
CA GLY A 160 20.02 -11.00 14.81
C GLY A 160 18.65 -10.62 15.40
N SER A 161 18.37 -9.33 15.60
CA SER A 161 17.18 -8.87 16.34
C SER A 161 16.16 -8.20 15.45
N TYR A 162 15.01 -8.86 15.25
CA TYR A 162 13.84 -8.27 14.59
C TYR A 162 13.14 -7.22 15.45
N ARG A 163 13.18 -7.36 16.79
CA ARG A 163 12.51 -6.42 17.71
C ARG A 163 13.03 -5.01 17.59
N LEU A 164 14.33 -4.85 17.24
CA LEU A 164 14.93 -3.53 17.02
C LEU A 164 14.26 -2.76 15.88
N LEU A 165 13.68 -3.44 14.90
CA LEU A 165 12.97 -2.80 13.80
C LEU A 165 11.77 -2.01 14.31
N PHE A 166 10.96 -2.61 15.17
CA PHE A 166 9.80 -1.95 15.78
C PHE A 166 10.22 -0.82 16.74
N VAL A 167 11.32 -1.01 17.47
CA VAL A 167 11.87 0.05 18.35
C VAL A 167 12.30 1.26 17.52
N ILE A 168 13.02 1.04 16.41
CA ILE A 168 13.48 2.12 15.52
C ILE A 168 12.30 2.79 14.83
N ASP A 169 11.28 2.02 14.40
CA ASP A 169 10.05 2.57 13.83
C ASP A 169 9.32 3.46 14.85
N GLY A 170 9.15 2.99 16.08
CA GLY A 170 8.58 3.79 17.17
C GLY A 170 9.36 5.08 17.44
N ILE A 171 10.70 5.04 17.40
CA ILE A 171 11.55 6.24 17.48
C ILE A 171 11.29 7.16 16.28
N SER A 172 11.13 6.62 15.06
CA SER A 172 10.82 7.42 13.87
C SER A 172 9.51 8.19 14.03
N PHE A 173 8.47 7.58 14.62
CA PHE A 173 7.21 8.25 14.95
C PHE A 173 7.39 9.34 16.00
N LEU A 174 8.24 9.13 17.00
CA LEU A 174 8.55 10.18 18.01
C LEU A 174 9.29 11.36 17.36
N VAL A 175 10.27 11.09 16.48
CA VAL A 175 10.97 12.14 15.74
C VAL A 175 10.00 12.91 14.84
N PHE A 176 9.12 12.19 14.13
CA PHE A 176 8.07 12.81 13.32
C PHE A 176 7.15 13.68 14.19
N TYR A 177 6.71 13.18 15.35
CA TYR A 177 5.92 13.94 16.31
C TYR A 177 6.62 15.26 16.69
N ALA A 178 7.91 15.21 17.06
CA ALA A 178 8.68 16.38 17.42
C ALA A 178 8.83 17.38 16.26
N ILE A 179 9.04 16.89 15.03
CA ILE A 179 9.11 17.72 13.82
C ILE A 179 7.78 18.44 13.60
N ILE A 180 6.66 17.73 13.61
CA ILE A 180 5.33 18.31 13.41
C ILE A 180 4.99 19.30 14.52
N TYR A 181 5.31 18.97 15.78
CA TYR A 181 5.07 19.85 16.92
C TYR A 181 5.82 21.18 16.80
N GLY A 182 7.11 21.13 16.46
CA GLY A 182 7.98 22.29 16.44
C GLY A 182 8.00 23.09 15.12
N ALA A 183 7.81 22.44 13.99
CA ALA A 183 8.07 23.07 12.68
C ALA A 183 6.83 23.34 11.82
N ILE A 184 5.68 22.74 12.17
CA ILE A 184 4.43 22.95 11.44
C ILE A 184 3.52 23.87 12.23
N SER A 185 3.07 24.94 11.59
CA SER A 185 2.02 25.83 12.14
C SER A 185 0.65 25.30 11.72
N ASP A 186 -0.32 25.47 12.62
CA ASP A 186 -1.73 25.17 12.28
C ASP A 186 -2.17 26.13 11.17
N SER A 187 -2.46 25.60 9.99
CA SER A 187 -3.06 26.39 8.92
C SER A 187 -4.51 26.67 9.32
N GLY A 188 -4.76 27.91 9.75
CA GLY A 188 -6.11 28.35 10.10
C GLY A 188 -7.09 28.09 8.95
N GLN A 189 -7.97 27.13 9.13
CA GLN A 189 -8.89 26.68 8.09
C GLN A 189 -9.96 27.73 7.77
N LYS A 190 -10.12 28.02 6.49
CA LYS A 190 -11.40 28.45 5.96
C LYS A 190 -12.30 27.19 5.87
N VAL A 191 -13.26 27.08 6.77
CA VAL A 191 -14.36 26.11 6.68
C VAL A 191 -15.06 26.36 5.34
N LEU A 192 -14.76 25.52 4.34
CA LEU A 192 -15.56 25.48 3.11
C LEU A 192 -16.93 24.91 3.48
N GLU A 193 -17.98 25.61 3.12
CA GLU A 193 -19.38 25.25 3.38
C GLU A 193 -19.66 23.77 3.07
N LYS A 194 -20.28 23.08 4.03
CA LYS A 194 -20.76 21.70 3.93
C LYS A 194 -21.94 21.58 2.96
N GLN A 195 -21.78 21.97 1.69
CA GLN A 195 -22.86 21.74 0.74
C GLN A 195 -22.72 20.35 0.08
N THR A 196 -23.76 19.53 0.24
CA THR A 196 -24.12 18.36 -0.59
C THR A 196 -23.27 17.09 -0.46
N PHE A 197 -22.46 16.89 0.59
CA PHE A 197 -21.66 15.67 0.79
C PHE A 197 -22.52 14.38 0.65
N TRP A 198 -23.64 14.28 1.37
CA TRP A 198 -24.50 13.07 1.35
C TRP A 198 -25.21 12.81 0.03
N GLN A 199 -25.56 13.84 -0.73
CA GLN A 199 -26.19 13.69 -2.04
C GLN A 199 -25.20 13.17 -3.09
N GLY A 200 -23.94 13.59 -3.03
CA GLY A 200 -22.87 13.08 -3.88
C GLY A 200 -22.61 11.60 -3.65
N TRP A 201 -22.53 11.17 -2.37
CA TRP A 201 -22.38 9.76 -2.01
C TRP A 201 -23.55 8.91 -2.52
N GLY A 202 -24.79 9.38 -2.37
CA GLY A 202 -25.96 8.65 -2.84
C GLY A 202 -26.02 8.42 -4.37
N LYS A 203 -25.42 9.32 -5.16
CA LYS A 203 -25.26 9.13 -6.61
C LYS A 203 -24.11 8.19 -6.93
N THR A 204 -22.94 8.37 -6.29
CA THR A 204 -21.74 7.59 -6.56
C THR A 204 -21.91 6.11 -6.22
N VAL A 205 -22.59 5.79 -5.11
CA VAL A 205 -22.86 4.39 -4.70
C VAL A 205 -23.77 3.66 -5.68
N LYS A 206 -24.57 4.38 -6.51
CA LYS A 206 -25.42 3.79 -7.54
C LYS A 206 -24.69 3.54 -8.86
N ASP A 207 -23.47 4.02 -9.02
CA ASP A 207 -22.69 3.80 -10.23
C ASP A 207 -22.18 2.37 -10.32
N TYR A 208 -22.81 1.58 -11.18
CA TYR A 208 -22.47 0.17 -11.38
C TYR A 208 -21.06 -0.02 -11.95
N ASN A 209 -20.62 0.85 -12.85
CA ASN A 209 -19.28 0.78 -13.44
C ASN A 209 -18.18 1.03 -12.41
N LEU A 210 -18.43 1.90 -11.43
CA LEU A 210 -17.53 2.11 -10.32
C LEU A 210 -17.37 0.83 -9.49
N TRP A 211 -18.43 0.09 -9.20
CA TRP A 211 -18.34 -1.14 -8.41
C TRP A 211 -17.62 -2.27 -9.14
N ILE A 212 -17.85 -2.41 -10.46
CA ILE A 212 -17.07 -3.35 -11.28
C ILE A 212 -15.56 -2.99 -11.21
N PHE A 213 -15.25 -1.71 -11.36
CA PHE A 213 -13.87 -1.24 -11.23
C PHE A 213 -13.29 -1.46 -9.82
N CYS A 214 -14.07 -1.30 -8.76
CA CYS A 214 -13.66 -1.59 -7.39
C CYS A 214 -13.26 -3.07 -7.21
N VAL A 215 -14.02 -4.00 -7.81
CA VAL A 215 -13.66 -5.43 -7.77
C VAL A 215 -12.27 -5.66 -8.41
N VAL A 216 -12.03 -5.09 -9.57
CA VAL A 216 -10.73 -5.13 -10.25
C VAL A 216 -9.62 -4.53 -9.36
N ASN A 217 -9.88 -3.38 -8.74
CA ASN A 217 -8.92 -2.74 -7.85
C ASN A 217 -8.62 -3.57 -6.60
N VAL A 218 -9.61 -4.22 -6.00
CA VAL A 218 -9.39 -5.13 -4.86
C VAL A 218 -8.49 -6.30 -5.28
N MET A 219 -8.64 -6.83 -6.50
CA MET A 219 -7.74 -7.87 -7.01
C MET A 219 -6.30 -7.35 -7.10
N PHE A 220 -6.06 -6.18 -7.71
CA PHE A 220 -4.73 -5.58 -7.80
C PHE A 220 -4.11 -5.33 -6.43
N THR A 221 -4.86 -4.73 -5.52
CA THR A 221 -4.36 -4.41 -4.17
C THR A 221 -4.08 -5.67 -3.37
N THR A 222 -4.87 -6.73 -3.55
CA THR A 222 -4.61 -8.05 -2.96
C THR A 222 -3.30 -8.64 -3.51
N TYR A 223 -3.03 -8.56 -4.83
CA TYR A 223 -1.76 -9.02 -5.41
C TYR A 223 -0.56 -8.28 -4.83
N VAL A 224 -0.66 -6.96 -4.67
CA VAL A 224 0.40 -6.17 -4.02
C VAL A 224 0.65 -6.66 -2.59
N MET A 225 -0.41 -6.93 -1.82
CA MET A 225 -0.28 -7.44 -0.45
C MET A 225 0.33 -8.84 -0.41
N GLN A 226 0.02 -9.71 -1.38
CA GLN A 226 0.66 -11.03 -1.48
C GLN A 226 2.17 -10.92 -1.69
N ILE A 227 2.61 -10.01 -2.54
CA ILE A 227 4.05 -9.76 -2.72
C ILE A 227 4.68 -9.28 -1.41
N GLN A 228 4.04 -8.37 -0.68
CA GLN A 228 4.62 -7.76 0.51
C GLN A 228 4.64 -8.68 1.73
N THR A 229 3.64 -9.55 1.91
CA THR A 229 3.46 -10.33 3.14
C THR A 229 3.66 -11.83 2.95
N THR A 230 3.15 -12.41 1.87
CA THR A 230 3.16 -13.86 1.63
C THR A 230 4.46 -14.31 0.95
N LEU A 231 4.96 -13.55 -0.03
CA LEU A 231 6.14 -13.91 -0.80
C LEU A 231 7.41 -14.07 0.07
N PRO A 232 7.70 -13.19 1.06
CA PRO A 232 8.85 -13.39 1.94
C PRO A 232 8.80 -14.72 2.69
N LEU A 233 7.64 -15.05 3.27
CA LEU A 233 7.42 -16.31 3.98
C LEU A 233 7.50 -17.52 3.04
N TYR A 234 6.94 -17.40 1.83
CA TYR A 234 7.00 -18.46 0.84
C TYR A 234 8.43 -18.81 0.46
N PHE A 235 9.24 -17.81 0.10
CA PHE A 235 10.62 -18.07 -0.28
C PHE A 235 11.47 -18.58 0.90
N THR A 236 11.26 -18.07 2.09
CA THR A 236 12.03 -18.49 3.28
C THR A 236 11.70 -19.91 3.71
N ASN A 237 10.42 -20.33 3.62
CA ASN A 237 9.95 -21.55 4.29
C ASN A 237 9.58 -22.68 3.32
N PHE A 238 9.35 -22.38 2.03
CA PHE A 238 8.79 -23.35 1.08
C PHE A 238 9.59 -23.49 -0.20
N ALA A 239 10.54 -22.61 -0.51
CA ALA A 239 11.40 -22.77 -1.68
C ALA A 239 12.21 -24.06 -1.58
N VAL A 240 12.43 -24.73 -2.72
CA VAL A 240 13.21 -25.99 -2.79
C VAL A 240 14.62 -25.81 -2.23
N ASN A 241 15.24 -24.64 -2.48
CA ASN A 241 16.53 -24.26 -1.93
C ASN A 241 16.38 -23.03 -1.00
N PRO A 242 16.03 -23.20 0.29
CA PRO A 242 15.85 -22.07 1.21
C PRO A 242 17.13 -21.25 1.41
N ASP A 243 18.31 -21.83 1.24
CA ASP A 243 19.61 -21.14 1.36
C ASP A 243 19.80 -20.05 0.29
N ASP A 244 19.09 -20.15 -0.84
CA ASP A 244 19.06 -19.11 -1.85
C ASP A 244 18.23 -17.88 -1.43
N PHE A 245 17.42 -18.00 -0.39
CA PHE A 245 16.51 -16.98 0.08
C PHE A 245 16.80 -16.53 1.51
N THR A 246 18.07 -16.23 1.78
CA THR A 246 18.48 -15.60 3.05
C THR A 246 17.77 -14.25 3.22
N ILE A 247 17.65 -13.77 4.46
CA ILE A 247 17.02 -12.47 4.78
C ILE A 247 17.65 -11.34 3.97
N THR A 248 18.97 -11.32 3.82
CA THR A 248 19.67 -10.29 3.04
C THR A 248 19.29 -10.36 1.56
N ARG A 249 19.22 -11.55 0.97
CA ARG A 249 18.80 -11.74 -0.43
C ARG A 249 17.33 -11.36 -0.65
N ILE A 250 16.44 -11.75 0.26
CA ILE A 250 15.03 -11.36 0.23
C ILE A 250 14.91 -9.83 0.33
N SER A 251 15.60 -9.20 1.27
CA SER A 251 15.63 -7.73 1.39
C SER A 251 16.09 -7.05 0.11
N SER A 252 17.12 -7.62 -0.55
CA SER A 252 17.62 -7.07 -1.82
C SER A 252 16.59 -7.20 -2.96
N LEU A 253 15.82 -8.30 -3.03
CA LEU A 253 14.73 -8.46 -4.00
C LEU A 253 13.68 -7.37 -3.85
N PHE A 254 13.26 -7.07 -2.62
CA PHE A 254 12.22 -6.07 -2.39
C PHE A 254 12.72 -4.64 -2.54
N SER A 255 13.95 -4.36 -2.10
CA SER A 255 14.58 -3.07 -2.37
C SER A 255 14.72 -2.82 -3.86
N LEU A 256 15.09 -3.86 -4.62
CA LEU A 256 15.14 -3.81 -6.08
C LEU A 256 13.75 -3.58 -6.71
N HIS A 257 12.73 -4.28 -6.22
CA HIS A 257 11.33 -4.09 -6.65
C HIS A 257 10.88 -2.64 -6.49
N ILE A 258 11.08 -2.05 -5.30
CA ILE A 258 10.69 -0.67 -5.00
C ILE A 258 11.50 0.33 -5.82
N ALA A 259 12.82 0.16 -5.89
CA ALA A 259 13.70 1.03 -6.66
C ALA A 259 13.37 1.00 -8.15
N PHE A 260 13.14 -0.21 -8.70
CA PHE A 260 12.77 -0.39 -10.10
C PHE A 260 11.42 0.25 -10.42
N ALA A 261 10.39 0.02 -9.57
CA ALA A 261 9.09 0.66 -9.73
C ALA A 261 9.20 2.20 -9.73
N ALA A 262 10.00 2.76 -8.82
CA ALA A 262 10.19 4.22 -8.73
C ALA A 262 10.94 4.79 -9.95
N VAL A 263 12.05 4.18 -10.36
CA VAL A 263 12.89 4.66 -11.48
C VAL A 263 12.16 4.52 -12.83
N PHE A 264 11.49 3.38 -13.04
CA PHE A 264 10.85 3.09 -14.31
C PHE A 264 9.41 3.60 -14.42
N GLN A 265 8.85 4.17 -13.36
CA GLN A 265 7.48 4.72 -13.38
C GLN A 265 7.28 5.73 -14.52
N LEU A 266 8.17 6.71 -14.69
CA LEU A 266 8.04 7.72 -15.75
C LEU A 266 8.20 7.16 -17.17
N PRO A 267 9.20 6.32 -17.48
CA PRO A 267 9.29 5.61 -18.77
C PRO A 267 8.04 4.79 -19.09
N ILE A 268 7.54 4.03 -18.11
CA ILE A 268 6.35 3.19 -18.27
C ILE A 268 5.13 4.06 -18.58
N VAL A 269 4.91 5.15 -17.86
CA VAL A 269 3.80 6.08 -18.11
C VAL A 269 3.83 6.62 -19.53
N LYS A 270 5.01 6.96 -20.08
CA LYS A 270 5.11 7.44 -21.46
C LYS A 270 4.65 6.40 -22.50
N VAL A 271 4.89 5.11 -22.23
CA VAL A 271 4.45 4.01 -23.11
C VAL A 271 2.94 3.81 -22.95
N ILE A 272 2.44 3.79 -21.71
CA ILE A 272 1.03 3.52 -21.38
C ILE A 272 0.11 4.64 -21.87
N ASN A 273 0.57 5.88 -21.91
CA ASN A 273 -0.23 7.02 -22.41
C ASN A 273 -0.68 6.86 -23.87
N ARG A 274 -0.19 5.84 -24.60
CA ARG A 274 -0.65 5.46 -25.95
C ARG A 274 -1.81 4.46 -25.92
N LEU A 275 -2.12 3.92 -24.75
CA LEU A 275 -3.18 2.93 -24.53
C LEU A 275 -4.38 3.58 -23.86
N THR A 276 -5.56 3.01 -24.04
CA THR A 276 -6.71 3.35 -23.19
C THR A 276 -6.45 2.89 -21.75
N HIS A 277 -7.12 3.48 -20.77
CA HIS A 277 -6.96 3.08 -19.36
C HIS A 277 -7.30 1.60 -19.15
N ILE A 278 -8.34 1.07 -19.83
CA ILE A 278 -8.69 -0.36 -19.75
C ILE A 278 -7.60 -1.23 -20.33
N GLN A 279 -7.03 -0.88 -21.49
CA GLN A 279 -5.90 -1.61 -22.07
C GLN A 279 -4.66 -1.61 -21.15
N GLY A 280 -4.39 -0.48 -20.50
CA GLY A 280 -3.31 -0.38 -19.51
C GLY A 280 -3.54 -1.27 -18.29
N LEU A 281 -4.78 -1.38 -17.79
CA LEU A 281 -5.14 -2.31 -16.71
C LEU A 281 -4.99 -3.78 -17.14
N ILE A 282 -5.43 -4.13 -18.36
CA ILE A 282 -5.24 -5.47 -18.92
C ILE A 282 -3.74 -5.81 -19.01
N LEU A 283 -2.93 -4.88 -19.51
CA LEU A 283 -1.49 -5.05 -19.59
C LEU A 283 -0.86 -5.28 -18.22
N SER A 284 -1.30 -4.52 -17.21
CA SER A 284 -0.86 -4.74 -15.83
C SER A 284 -1.23 -6.13 -15.30
N PHE A 285 -2.46 -6.61 -15.57
CA PHE A 285 -2.84 -7.97 -15.21
C PHE A 285 -1.95 -9.03 -15.86
N LEU A 286 -1.63 -8.87 -17.15
CA LEU A 286 -0.73 -9.79 -17.84
C LEU A 286 0.66 -9.84 -17.19
N PHE A 287 1.22 -8.69 -16.82
CA PHE A 287 2.48 -8.65 -16.08
C PHE A 287 2.37 -9.32 -14.70
N TRP A 288 1.25 -9.14 -13.96
CA TRP A 288 1.01 -9.86 -12.71
C TRP A 288 0.96 -11.37 -12.94
N GLY A 289 0.26 -11.83 -13.98
CA GLY A 289 0.20 -13.26 -14.33
C GLY A 289 1.56 -13.86 -14.59
N VAL A 290 2.39 -13.20 -15.41
CA VAL A 290 3.78 -13.61 -15.68
C VAL A 290 4.60 -13.57 -14.38
N GLY A 291 4.48 -12.52 -13.57
CA GLY A 291 5.16 -12.41 -12.28
C GLY A 291 4.86 -13.60 -11.36
N PHE A 292 3.61 -14.00 -11.23
CA PHE A 292 3.20 -15.15 -10.41
C PHE A 292 3.72 -16.49 -10.93
N ILE A 293 3.74 -16.70 -12.25
CA ILE A 293 4.37 -17.89 -12.86
C ILE A 293 5.87 -17.93 -12.53
N LEU A 294 6.55 -16.81 -12.61
CA LEU A 294 7.98 -16.73 -12.27
C LEU A 294 8.23 -16.95 -10.77
N ILE A 295 7.34 -16.48 -9.88
CA ILE A 295 7.44 -16.76 -8.44
C ILE A 295 7.28 -18.27 -8.20
N TRP A 296 6.27 -18.88 -8.82
CA TRP A 296 6.08 -20.33 -8.74
C TRP A 296 7.31 -21.08 -9.21
N TRP A 297 7.87 -20.68 -10.36
CA TRP A 297 9.06 -21.30 -10.92
C TRP A 297 10.27 -21.12 -10.01
N ALA A 298 10.53 -19.91 -9.48
CA ALA A 298 11.62 -19.65 -8.56
C ALA A 298 11.53 -20.53 -7.30
N GLY A 299 10.34 -20.70 -6.73
CA GLY A 299 10.14 -21.52 -5.53
C GLY A 299 10.31 -23.02 -5.77
N ASN A 300 10.13 -23.51 -7.01
CA ASN A 300 10.23 -24.92 -7.38
C ASN A 300 11.54 -25.27 -8.12
N SER A 301 12.39 -24.30 -8.42
CA SER A 301 13.63 -24.53 -9.17
C SER A 301 14.78 -24.93 -8.24
N PRO A 302 15.49 -26.02 -8.54
CA PRO A 302 16.71 -26.38 -7.83
C PRO A 302 17.89 -25.47 -8.20
N ASP A 303 17.89 -24.90 -9.42
CA ASP A 303 18.94 -24.08 -9.97
C ASP A 303 18.40 -22.70 -10.36
N PHE A 304 19.24 -21.65 -10.22
CA PHE A 304 18.90 -20.28 -10.61
C PHE A 304 17.66 -19.68 -9.92
N ALA A 305 17.18 -20.26 -8.80
CA ALA A 305 15.99 -19.81 -8.08
C ALA A 305 16.02 -18.31 -7.79
N PHE A 306 17.14 -17.80 -7.27
CA PHE A 306 17.29 -16.38 -6.96
C PHE A 306 17.25 -15.47 -8.20
N LEU A 307 17.84 -15.89 -9.33
CA LEU A 307 17.79 -15.13 -10.59
C LEU A 307 16.36 -15.05 -11.14
N ILE A 308 15.62 -16.16 -11.08
CA ILE A 308 14.21 -16.21 -11.48
C ILE A 308 13.38 -15.31 -10.55
N ALA A 309 13.66 -15.31 -9.25
CA ALA A 309 13.01 -14.43 -8.29
C ALA A 309 13.27 -12.94 -8.57
N ILE A 310 14.49 -12.57 -8.99
CA ILE A 310 14.79 -11.21 -9.46
C ILE A 310 13.89 -10.84 -10.64
N LEU A 311 13.79 -11.69 -11.65
CA LEU A 311 12.92 -11.44 -12.79
C LEU A 311 11.45 -11.31 -12.37
N ALA A 312 10.98 -12.16 -11.46
CA ALA A 312 9.63 -12.14 -10.93
C ALA A 312 9.29 -10.80 -10.26
N VAL A 313 10.17 -10.30 -9.38
CA VAL A 313 9.92 -9.03 -8.67
C VAL A 313 10.05 -7.81 -9.61
N LEU A 314 10.91 -7.87 -10.62
CA LEU A 314 11.01 -6.81 -11.64
C LEU A 314 9.74 -6.75 -12.50
N ILE A 315 9.22 -7.89 -12.96
CA ILE A 315 7.96 -7.95 -13.71
C ILE A 315 6.79 -7.47 -12.85
N SER A 316 6.73 -7.86 -11.58
CA SER A 316 5.72 -7.37 -10.63
C SER A 316 5.83 -5.85 -10.40
N ALA A 317 7.05 -5.29 -10.41
CA ALA A 317 7.28 -3.86 -10.33
C ALA A 317 6.75 -3.12 -11.57
N ILE A 318 6.93 -3.69 -12.78
CA ILE A 318 6.35 -3.17 -14.03
C ILE A 318 4.82 -3.22 -13.94
N ALA A 319 4.25 -4.31 -13.44
CA ALA A 319 2.82 -4.46 -13.25
C ALA A 319 2.26 -3.33 -12.36
N LEU A 320 2.89 -3.09 -11.21
CA LEU A 320 2.48 -2.04 -10.27
C LEU A 320 2.66 -0.62 -10.86
N ALA A 321 3.78 -0.37 -11.54
CA ALA A 321 4.05 0.92 -12.18
C ALA A 321 3.09 1.21 -13.35
N THR A 322 2.55 0.16 -13.99
CA THR A 322 1.51 0.25 -15.03
C THR A 322 0.14 0.50 -14.39
N TYR A 323 -0.19 -0.19 -13.31
CA TYR A 323 -1.47 -0.09 -12.62
C TYR A 323 -1.75 1.29 -12.05
N ASN A 324 -0.83 1.83 -11.24
CA ASN A 324 -1.08 3.04 -10.45
C ASN A 324 -1.57 4.26 -11.27
N PRO A 325 -0.88 4.69 -12.35
CA PRO A 325 -1.33 5.82 -13.15
C PRO A 325 -2.60 5.49 -13.95
N THR A 326 -2.73 4.25 -14.42
CA THR A 326 -3.86 3.80 -15.24
C THR A 326 -5.15 3.75 -14.42
N ALA A 327 -5.09 3.21 -13.20
CA ALA A 327 -6.24 3.16 -12.29
C ALA A 327 -6.69 4.57 -11.89
N SER A 328 -5.75 5.47 -11.60
CA SER A 328 -6.06 6.87 -11.27
C SER A 328 -6.66 7.62 -12.46
N GLY A 329 -6.12 7.39 -13.68
CA GLY A 329 -6.64 7.96 -14.90
C GLY A 329 -8.06 7.49 -15.21
N PHE A 330 -8.31 6.18 -15.08
CA PHE A 330 -9.65 5.61 -15.30
C PHE A 330 -10.70 6.19 -14.35
N ILE A 331 -10.35 6.42 -13.07
CA ILE A 331 -11.27 7.09 -12.13
C ILE A 331 -11.61 8.51 -12.59
N VAL A 332 -10.64 9.24 -13.12
CA VAL A 332 -10.87 10.61 -13.62
C VAL A 332 -11.83 10.61 -14.80
N ASP A 333 -11.74 9.59 -15.68
CA ASP A 333 -12.65 9.44 -16.83
C ASP A 333 -14.06 9.02 -16.39
N LEU A 334 -14.14 8.08 -15.44
CA LEU A 334 -15.40 7.56 -14.94
C LEU A 334 -16.18 8.59 -14.10
N ALA A 335 -15.46 9.44 -13.34
CA ALA A 335 -16.06 10.30 -12.34
C ALA A 335 -16.53 11.64 -12.91
N PRO A 336 -17.81 12.04 -12.70
CA PRO A 336 -18.23 13.41 -12.96
C PRO A 336 -17.31 14.41 -12.24
N PRO A 337 -16.94 15.55 -12.86
CA PRO A 337 -16.00 16.50 -12.27
C PRO A 337 -16.30 16.94 -10.84
N SER A 338 -17.59 17.07 -10.49
CA SER A 338 -18.05 17.45 -9.15
C SER A 338 -17.99 16.32 -8.11
N LEU A 339 -17.82 15.05 -8.53
CA LEU A 339 -17.84 13.87 -7.67
C LEU A 339 -16.48 13.14 -7.61
N ARG A 340 -15.46 13.61 -8.33
CA ARG A 340 -14.13 12.97 -8.39
C ARG A 340 -13.54 12.65 -7.02
N GLY A 341 -13.70 13.54 -6.05
CA GLY A 341 -13.24 13.32 -4.69
C GLY A 341 -13.84 12.07 -4.03
N ILE A 342 -15.16 11.84 -4.22
CA ILE A 342 -15.86 10.68 -3.69
C ILE A 342 -15.40 9.39 -4.40
N TYR A 343 -15.23 9.43 -5.72
CA TYR A 343 -14.72 8.29 -6.51
C TYR A 343 -13.31 7.90 -6.05
N PHE A 344 -12.40 8.86 -5.86
CA PHE A 344 -11.08 8.59 -5.30
C PHE A 344 -11.12 8.07 -3.86
N ALA A 345 -12.05 8.57 -3.04
CA ALA A 345 -12.24 8.06 -1.68
C ALA A 345 -12.66 6.59 -1.68
N ILE A 346 -13.61 6.21 -2.53
CA ILE A 346 -14.04 4.80 -2.69
C ILE A 346 -12.87 3.95 -3.20
N ASN A 347 -12.15 4.42 -4.22
CA ASN A 347 -10.97 3.73 -4.74
C ASN A 347 -9.90 3.49 -3.65
N SER A 348 -9.68 4.47 -2.77
CA SER A 348 -8.73 4.31 -1.68
C SER A 348 -9.13 3.21 -0.68
N GLN A 349 -10.42 2.90 -0.56
CA GLN A 349 -10.88 1.78 0.29
C GLN A 349 -10.51 0.42 -0.31
N CYS A 350 -10.33 0.31 -1.62
CA CYS A 350 -9.88 -0.93 -2.25
C CYS A 350 -8.50 -1.37 -1.72
N TRP A 351 -7.62 -0.41 -1.37
CA TRP A 351 -6.35 -0.71 -0.71
C TRP A 351 -6.54 -1.28 0.70
N ALA A 352 -7.48 -0.73 1.47
CA ALA A 352 -7.79 -1.27 2.78
C ALA A 352 -8.40 -2.68 2.69
N ILE A 353 -9.26 -2.92 1.69
CA ILE A 353 -9.87 -4.25 1.45
C ILE A 353 -8.78 -5.24 1.00
N GLY A 354 -7.89 -4.86 0.08
CA GLY A 354 -6.78 -5.70 -0.35
C GLY A 354 -5.85 -6.09 0.80
N ASN A 355 -5.54 -5.14 1.69
CA ASN A 355 -4.76 -5.41 2.89
C ASN A 355 -5.52 -6.25 3.94
N LEU A 356 -6.85 -6.16 3.98
CA LEU A 356 -7.71 -7.01 4.83
C LEU A 356 -7.74 -8.46 4.34
N ILE A 357 -7.76 -8.67 3.02
CA ILE A 357 -7.91 -9.99 2.39
C ILE A 357 -6.54 -10.64 2.16
N GLY A 358 -5.57 -9.88 1.66
CA GLY A 358 -4.30 -10.41 1.19
C GLY A 358 -3.53 -11.22 2.23
N PRO A 359 -3.12 -10.64 3.36
CA PRO A 359 -2.33 -11.36 4.36
C PRO A 359 -3.03 -12.58 4.96
N PRO A 360 -4.34 -12.55 5.33
CA PRO A 360 -5.03 -13.74 5.80
C PRO A 360 -5.11 -14.85 4.75
N LEU A 361 -5.38 -14.49 3.49
CA LEU A 361 -5.43 -15.45 2.39
C LEU A 361 -4.08 -16.13 2.17
N GLY A 362 -3.01 -15.35 2.12
CA GLY A 362 -1.66 -15.89 2.00
C GLY A 362 -1.28 -16.77 3.19
N GLY A 363 -1.57 -16.31 4.41
CA GLY A 363 -1.32 -17.07 5.63
C GLY A 363 -2.04 -18.41 5.65
N PHE A 364 -3.34 -18.43 5.31
CA PHE A 364 -4.13 -19.66 5.22
C PHE A 364 -3.54 -20.66 4.20
N VAL A 365 -3.11 -20.17 3.05
CA VAL A 365 -2.50 -21.03 2.02
C VAL A 365 -1.18 -21.62 2.49
N LEU A 366 -0.33 -20.83 3.15
CA LEU A 366 0.95 -21.31 3.69
C LEU A 366 0.75 -22.35 4.81
N ASP A 367 -0.25 -22.16 5.68
CA ASP A 367 -0.60 -23.13 6.71
C ASP A 367 -1.19 -24.44 6.15
N SER A 368 -1.75 -24.41 4.93
CA SER A 368 -2.33 -25.58 4.28
C SER A 368 -1.27 -26.58 3.74
N GLY A 369 0.02 -26.20 3.77
CA GLY A 369 1.13 -27.07 3.42
C GLY A 369 1.83 -26.72 2.08
N ALA A 370 2.98 -27.33 1.83
CA ALA A 370 3.89 -26.97 0.74
C ALA A 370 3.23 -27.02 -0.64
N SER A 371 2.42 -28.04 -0.93
CA SER A 371 1.73 -28.15 -2.23
C SER A 371 0.79 -26.97 -2.48
N TYR A 372 0.04 -26.55 -1.45
CA TYR A 372 -0.84 -25.38 -1.55
C TYR A 372 -0.03 -24.09 -1.68
N ALA A 373 1.05 -23.94 -0.91
CA ALA A 373 1.94 -22.78 -0.97
C ALA A 373 2.56 -22.59 -2.36
N HIS A 374 2.99 -23.68 -3.01
CA HIS A 374 3.50 -23.63 -4.39
C HIS A 374 2.40 -23.31 -5.41
N ASN A 375 1.31 -24.07 -5.38
CA ASN A 375 0.24 -23.91 -6.37
C ASN A 375 -0.53 -22.59 -6.24
N PHE A 376 -0.47 -21.94 -5.10
CA PHE A 376 -1.09 -20.63 -4.87
C PHE A 376 -0.69 -19.59 -5.91
N TRP A 377 0.58 -19.58 -6.29
CA TRP A 377 1.07 -18.62 -7.29
C TRP A 377 0.54 -18.92 -8.71
N LEU A 378 0.32 -20.19 -9.04
CA LEU A 378 -0.36 -20.55 -10.29
C LEU A 378 -1.85 -20.18 -10.25
N PHE A 379 -2.54 -20.40 -9.12
CA PHE A 379 -3.92 -19.95 -8.97
C PHE A 379 -4.04 -18.43 -9.02
N SER A 380 -3.09 -17.71 -8.43
CA SER A 380 -3.00 -16.25 -8.52
C SER A 380 -2.80 -15.81 -9.98
N SER A 381 -1.96 -16.49 -10.74
CA SER A 381 -1.80 -16.23 -12.18
C SER A 381 -3.10 -16.53 -12.96
N ALA A 382 -3.77 -17.63 -12.67
CA ALA A 382 -5.04 -17.96 -13.31
C ALA A 382 -6.14 -16.94 -12.99
N SER A 383 -6.16 -16.38 -11.77
CA SER A 383 -7.14 -15.34 -11.38
C SER A 383 -7.04 -14.06 -12.22
N VAL A 384 -5.90 -13.81 -12.87
CA VAL A 384 -5.69 -12.70 -13.82
C VAL A 384 -6.71 -12.75 -14.96
N PHE A 385 -7.03 -13.94 -15.47
CA PHE A 385 -8.05 -14.08 -16.52
C PHE A 385 -9.43 -13.62 -16.07
N CYS A 386 -9.79 -13.87 -14.79
CA CYS A 386 -11.04 -13.35 -14.24
C CYS A 386 -11.03 -11.81 -14.22
N GLY A 387 -9.92 -11.20 -13.79
CA GLY A 387 -9.76 -9.74 -13.80
C GLY A 387 -9.86 -9.14 -15.21
N ILE A 388 -9.24 -9.77 -16.19
CA ILE A 388 -9.32 -9.35 -17.61
C ILE A 388 -10.76 -9.48 -18.13
N LEU A 389 -11.46 -10.57 -17.81
CA LEU A 389 -12.85 -10.76 -18.18
C LEU A 389 -13.76 -9.66 -17.61
N ILE A 390 -13.55 -9.32 -16.32
CA ILE A 390 -14.29 -8.23 -15.66
C ILE A 390 -14.02 -6.89 -16.36
N LEU A 391 -12.78 -6.63 -16.79
CA LEU A 391 -12.45 -5.41 -17.54
C LEU A 391 -13.11 -5.35 -18.91
N PHE A 392 -13.25 -6.48 -19.62
CA PHE A 392 -14.01 -6.53 -20.87
C PHE A 392 -15.50 -6.24 -20.65
N ILE A 393 -16.10 -6.79 -19.58
CA ILE A 393 -17.48 -6.47 -19.21
C ILE A 393 -17.64 -4.97 -18.94
N LEU A 394 -16.70 -4.38 -18.18
CA LEU A 394 -16.67 -2.95 -17.89
C LEU A 394 -16.58 -2.12 -19.17
N GLN A 395 -15.71 -2.50 -20.09
CA GLN A 395 -15.55 -1.81 -21.37
C GLN A 395 -16.83 -1.83 -22.21
N ASN A 396 -17.50 -2.99 -22.30
CA ASN A 396 -18.76 -3.11 -23.03
C ASN A 396 -19.86 -2.24 -22.40
N ASN A 397 -19.99 -2.24 -21.08
CA ASN A 397 -20.98 -1.41 -20.39
C ASN A 397 -20.77 0.10 -20.64
N ILE A 398 -19.53 0.55 -20.72
CA ILE A 398 -19.22 1.96 -21.01
C ILE A 398 -19.61 2.29 -22.45
N ASN A 399 -19.23 1.44 -23.42
CA ASN A 399 -19.54 1.63 -24.83
C ASN A 399 -21.05 1.63 -25.08
N ASP A 400 -21.79 0.71 -24.45
CA ASP A 400 -23.27 0.65 -24.57
C ASP A 400 -23.97 1.87 -23.94
N GLY A 401 -23.38 2.40 -22.83
CA GLY A 401 -23.83 3.61 -22.17
C GLY A 401 -23.65 4.87 -23.03
N GLU A 402 -22.56 4.98 -23.78
CA GLU A 402 -22.33 6.09 -24.72
C GLU A 402 -23.30 6.04 -25.91
N LEU A 403 -23.60 4.85 -26.44
CA LEU A 403 -24.56 4.68 -27.55
C LEU A 403 -26.01 5.03 -27.17
N THR A 404 -26.37 4.97 -25.89
CA THR A 404 -27.72 5.32 -25.41
C THR A 404 -27.90 6.82 -25.14
N ILE A 405 -26.82 7.60 -25.08
CA ILE A 405 -26.88 9.05 -24.85
C ILE A 405 -26.96 9.81 -26.20
N ASP A 406 -26.46 9.21 -27.29
CA ASP A 406 -26.45 9.81 -28.64
C ASP A 406 -27.70 9.50 -29.48
N ASN A 407 -28.69 8.75 -28.95
CA ASN A 407 -30.00 8.48 -29.51
C ASN A 407 -31.13 9.16 -28.69
#